data_ef3c9fd546230343d6052eb9ea73fae0
#
_entry.id   ef3c9fd546230343d6052eb9ea73fae0
#
_cell.length_a   1.000
_cell.length_b   1.000
_cell.length_c   1.000
_cell.angle_alpha   90.00
_cell.angle_beta   90.00
_cell.angle_gamma   90.00
#
_symmetry.space_group_name_H-M   'P 1'
#
loop_
_entity.id
_entity.type
_entity.pdbx_description
1 polymer ?
#
loop_
_entity_poly.entity_id
_entity_poly.type
_entity_poly.pdbx_seq_one_letter_code
_entity_poly.pdbx_strand_id
1 'polypeptide(L)'
;MSRPGPGERPGPRGNGPRGAPREVREKERPPREAASEEPVRQGGGPAAGTATVNGPASDIAAVRSPGEHLSINALTRMNISDLADLARGLNISGASAMRKQDLIFQILKAQTEQRGYVFAEGVLEVLPDGYGFLRSPDYNYLPGPDDIYVSPSQINRFGLLTGDTVSGQVRHPKEDEKYFALIKVEAINFEDPEKSRERIFFDNLTPLYPNEHIRLETNSDNLSGRVMDLLTPIGKGQRGLIVAPPRTGKTMLIQSIANSTTENHPEIALIVLLIDERPEEVTDMQRSVQGEVIASTFDEPAQRHVQVAEMVIDKAKRLVEYKKDVVILLDSITRLARAYNTVAPPSGKVLSGGIDANALQRPKRFFGAARNIEEGGSLTIIATALIDTGSRMDDVIFEEFKGTGNMELHLDRKLVDRRVYPAIDLTRSGTRKEELLLSKDILNRVWVLRKVLNQMSDVEAMELLLDRMSKSKNNGQFLKSMSDSA
;
A
#
# COMPACT_ATOMS: atom_id res chain seq x y z
N MET A 1 8.26 69.39 -24.24
CA MET A 1 9.61 69.90 -24.00
C MET A 1 10.48 68.70 -23.63
N SER A 2 11.40 68.39 -24.53
CA SER A 2 12.77 67.93 -24.44
C SER A 2 13.07 66.53 -23.85
N ARG A 3 13.32 65.61 -24.77
CA ARG A 3 14.28 64.49 -24.58
C ARG A 3 15.72 65.05 -24.56
N PRO A 4 16.71 64.31 -24.00
CA PRO A 4 17.63 63.53 -24.81
C PRO A 4 17.92 62.12 -24.25
N GLY A 5 18.27 61.25 -25.02
CA GLY A 5 18.96 60.37 -25.82
C GLY A 5 20.48 60.16 -25.51
N PRO A 6 21.18 59.16 -26.08
CA PRO A 6 21.66 57.90 -25.47
C PRO A 6 23.21 57.86 -25.38
N GLY A 7 23.79 56.92 -24.65
CA GLY A 7 25.24 56.67 -24.59
C GLY A 7 25.52 55.23 -24.25
N GLU A 8 25.97 54.51 -25.15
CA GLU A 8 27.26 53.92 -25.52
C GLU A 8 27.64 52.62 -24.81
N ARG A 9 27.76 51.55 -25.63
CA ARG A 9 28.51 50.33 -25.34
C ARG A 9 29.99 50.52 -25.55
N PRO A 10 30.85 49.76 -24.94
CA PRO A 10 31.92 49.15 -25.72
C PRO A 10 31.98 47.60 -25.59
N GLY A 11 32.36 47.01 -26.72
CA GLY A 11 32.58 45.59 -26.95
C GLY A 11 34.03 45.14 -26.67
N PRO A 12 34.47 44.02 -27.25
CA PRO A 12 35.19 42.95 -26.55
C PRO A 12 36.69 42.84 -26.90
N ARG A 13 37.46 42.15 -26.02
CA ARG A 13 38.78 41.54 -26.27
C ARG A 13 39.09 40.55 -25.18
N GLY A 14 39.72 39.36 -25.33
CA GLY A 14 40.52 38.81 -26.40
C GLY A 14 40.97 37.40 -25.96
N ASN A 15 41.38 36.63 -26.92
CA ASN A 15 41.81 35.23 -26.96
C ASN A 15 42.96 34.79 -26.05
N GLY A 16 42.90 33.51 -25.60
CA GLY A 16 43.82 32.41 -25.77
C GLY A 16 44.80 32.12 -24.58
N PRO A 17 45.46 30.95 -24.48
CA PRO A 17 45.44 29.80 -25.36
C PRO A 17 45.25 28.42 -24.64
N ARG A 18 45.09 27.40 -25.47
CA ARG A 18 44.98 25.95 -25.19
C ARG A 18 46.18 25.37 -24.44
N GLY A 19 45.92 24.51 -23.45
CA GLY A 19 46.93 23.59 -22.91
C GLY A 19 46.43 22.16 -23.03
N ALA A 20 47.28 21.31 -23.59
CA ALA A 20 47.06 19.92 -24.00
C ALA A 20 46.94 18.89 -22.83
N PRO A 21 46.54 17.64 -23.09
CA PRO A 21 46.14 16.68 -22.07
C PRO A 21 47.35 16.01 -21.42
N ARG A 22 47.21 15.72 -20.12
CA ARG A 22 48.16 14.93 -19.34
C ARG A 22 47.80 13.45 -19.41
N GLU A 23 48.74 12.66 -19.92
CA GLU A 23 48.80 11.19 -19.89
C GLU A 23 48.68 10.65 -18.47
N VAL A 24 47.85 9.62 -18.32
CA VAL A 24 47.76 8.79 -17.10
C VAL A 24 48.73 7.62 -17.27
N ARG A 25 49.77 7.59 -16.46
CA ARG A 25 50.68 6.45 -16.34
C ARG A 25 50.00 5.29 -15.61
N GLU A 26 49.89 4.19 -16.33
CA GLU A 26 49.67 2.84 -15.79
C GLU A 26 50.81 2.46 -14.84
N LYS A 27 50.48 1.94 -13.64
CA LYS A 27 51.41 1.24 -12.76
C LYS A 27 51.12 -0.22 -12.80
N GLU A 28 52.09 -0.98 -13.27
CA GLU A 28 52.21 -2.44 -13.35
C GLU A 28 52.04 -3.11 -11.98
N ARG A 29 51.38 -4.26 -12.01
CA ARG A 29 51.33 -5.27 -10.93
C ARG A 29 52.53 -6.21 -11.05
N PRO A 30 53.19 -6.61 -9.95
CA PRO A 30 54.11 -7.74 -9.98
C PRO A 30 53.41 -9.09 -9.86
N PRO A 31 54.08 -10.22 -10.24
CA PRO A 31 53.42 -11.49 -10.58
C PRO A 31 53.24 -12.43 -9.38
N ARG A 32 52.27 -13.33 -9.57
CA ARG A 32 52.01 -14.48 -8.70
C ARG A 32 53.15 -15.50 -8.80
N GLU A 33 53.66 -15.95 -7.67
CA GLU A 33 54.41 -17.19 -7.56
C GLU A 33 53.48 -18.37 -7.26
N ALA A 34 53.81 -19.49 -7.91
CA ALA A 34 53.10 -20.77 -7.91
C ALA A 34 53.79 -21.79 -6.98
N ALA A 35 52.99 -22.78 -6.67
CA ALA A 35 53.35 -24.17 -6.33
C ALA A 35 53.65 -24.54 -4.87
N SER A 36 52.90 -25.51 -4.38
CA SER A 36 53.47 -26.87 -4.28
C SER A 36 52.38 -27.90 -3.89
N GLU A 37 52.48 -29.03 -4.58
CA GLU A 37 51.64 -30.24 -4.54
C GLU A 37 51.90 -31.11 -3.31
N GLU A 38 50.83 -31.79 -2.86
CA GLU A 38 50.63 -33.20 -2.43
C GLU A 38 51.48 -33.82 -1.30
N PRO A 39 50.99 -34.93 -0.62
CA PRO A 39 50.49 -36.15 -1.24
C PRO A 39 49.28 -36.89 -0.58
N VAL A 40 48.63 -37.66 -1.47
CA VAL A 40 47.69 -38.77 -1.32
C VAL A 40 48.12 -39.85 -0.34
N ARG A 41 47.17 -40.43 0.43
CA ARG A 41 47.19 -41.83 0.90
C ARG A 41 45.82 -42.49 0.75
N GLN A 42 45.88 -43.57 0.00
CA GLN A 42 44.80 -44.54 -0.32
C GLN A 42 44.53 -45.46 0.89
N GLY A 43 43.33 -46.02 0.88
CA GLY A 43 43.11 -47.33 1.51
C GLY A 43 41.65 -47.63 1.91
N GLY A 44 40.93 -48.46 1.14
CA GLY A 44 40.06 -49.53 1.61
C GLY A 44 38.55 -49.34 1.45
N GLY A 45 37.94 -49.80 0.35
CA GLY A 45 36.55 -50.31 0.35
C GLY A 45 36.58 -51.83 0.67
N PRO A 46 35.46 -52.62 0.55
CA PRO A 46 34.13 -52.30 0.09
C PRO A 46 33.00 -52.85 1.01
N ALA A 47 31.74 -52.43 0.85
CA ALA A 47 30.57 -53.33 0.88
C ALA A 47 29.27 -52.61 0.51
N ALA A 48 28.55 -53.26 -0.39
CA ALA A 48 27.24 -52.87 -0.90
C ALA A 48 26.12 -52.92 0.15
N GLY A 49 25.19 -51.95 0.07
CA GLY A 49 23.96 -51.93 0.86
C GLY A 49 22.94 -51.00 0.24
N THR A 50 21.99 -51.57 -0.44
CA THR A 50 20.67 -51.12 -0.94
C THR A 50 20.21 -49.70 -0.55
N ALA A 51 19.95 -48.91 -1.59
CA ALA A 51 19.25 -47.64 -1.52
C ALA A 51 17.74 -47.86 -1.21
N THR A 52 17.31 -47.35 -0.08
CA THR A 52 15.89 -47.04 0.18
C THR A 52 15.75 -45.53 0.20
N VAL A 53 14.93 -45.03 -0.72
CA VAL A 53 14.52 -43.64 -0.87
C VAL A 53 13.62 -43.31 0.32
N ASN A 54 14.12 -42.57 1.29
CA ASN A 54 13.30 -41.89 2.32
C ASN A 54 13.27 -40.40 2.00
N GLY A 55 12.04 -39.88 1.77
CA GLY A 55 11.75 -38.45 1.63
C GLY A 55 12.02 -37.66 2.91
N PRO A 56 11.95 -36.33 2.88
CA PRO A 56 12.41 -35.44 3.95
C PRO A 56 11.42 -35.43 5.13
N ALA A 57 11.63 -36.33 6.08
CA ALA A 57 10.87 -36.41 7.32
C ALA A 57 11.74 -36.32 8.60
N SER A 58 13.02 -35.90 8.49
CA SER A 58 13.97 -35.94 9.62
C SER A 58 14.44 -34.60 10.18
N ASP A 59 14.00 -33.45 9.64
CA ASP A 59 14.41 -32.14 10.19
C ASP A 59 13.43 -31.58 11.25
N ILE A 60 12.29 -32.24 11.52
CA ILE A 60 11.29 -31.79 12.50
C ILE A 60 11.64 -32.21 13.95
N ALA A 61 12.55 -33.14 14.14
CA ALA A 61 12.89 -33.68 15.47
C ALA A 61 14.01 -32.93 16.21
N ALA A 62 14.68 -31.96 15.59
CA ALA A 62 15.80 -31.21 16.17
C ALA A 62 15.42 -29.92 16.92
N VAL A 63 14.11 -29.54 16.96
CA VAL A 63 13.66 -28.28 17.59
C VAL A 63 12.90 -28.59 18.88
N ARG A 64 13.56 -29.20 19.87
CA ARG A 64 13.00 -29.38 21.23
C ARG A 64 14.05 -29.13 22.29
N SER A 65 14.58 -27.90 22.34
CA SER A 65 15.24 -27.37 23.52
C SER A 65 14.44 -26.17 24.03
N PRO A 66 13.94 -26.18 25.29
CA PRO A 66 13.30 -25.00 25.87
C PRO A 66 14.37 -23.91 26.05
N GLY A 67 14.38 -22.88 25.19
CA GLY A 67 15.30 -21.74 25.27
C GLY A 67 15.97 -21.30 23.98
N GLU A 68 15.78 -21.99 22.88
CA GLU A 68 16.36 -21.60 21.59
C GLU A 68 15.51 -20.50 20.93
N HIS A 69 16.12 -19.35 20.62
CA HIS A 69 15.48 -18.23 19.95
C HIS A 69 15.31 -18.59 18.47
N LEU A 70 14.07 -18.80 18.05
CA LEU A 70 13.75 -19.04 16.65
C LEU A 70 13.81 -17.73 15.87
N SER A 71 14.56 -17.74 14.77
CA SER A 71 14.60 -16.60 13.85
C SER A 71 13.27 -16.49 13.08
N ILE A 72 12.97 -15.31 12.56
CA ILE A 72 11.79 -15.09 11.73
C ILE A 72 11.74 -16.05 10.51
N ASN A 73 12.89 -16.40 9.93
CA ASN A 73 12.97 -17.37 8.84
C ASN A 73 12.51 -18.77 9.26
N ALA A 74 12.90 -19.22 10.46
CA ALA A 74 12.48 -20.50 10.99
C ALA A 74 10.96 -20.50 11.21
N LEU A 75 10.43 -19.45 11.82
CA LEU A 75 8.98 -19.28 12.07
C LEU A 75 8.17 -19.20 10.78
N THR A 76 8.66 -18.49 9.78
CA THR A 76 7.96 -18.35 8.48
C THR A 76 7.86 -19.69 7.73
N ARG A 77 8.83 -20.61 7.88
CA ARG A 77 8.80 -21.95 7.30
C ARG A 77 7.87 -22.92 8.00
N MET A 78 7.53 -22.66 9.24
CA MET A 78 6.60 -23.51 10.01
C MET A 78 5.17 -23.40 9.48
N ASN A 79 4.40 -24.47 9.62
CA ASN A 79 2.97 -24.43 9.33
C ASN A 79 2.20 -23.73 10.47
N ILE A 80 0.94 -23.37 10.23
CA ILE A 80 0.13 -22.61 11.20
C ILE A 80 -0.17 -23.43 12.48
N SER A 81 -0.26 -24.75 12.35
CA SER A 81 -0.51 -25.65 13.49
C SER A 81 0.69 -25.66 14.44
N ASP A 82 1.90 -25.83 13.89
CA ASP A 82 3.13 -25.87 14.69
C ASP A 82 3.42 -24.53 15.37
N LEU A 83 3.12 -23.42 14.67
CA LEU A 83 3.19 -22.06 15.23
C LEU A 83 2.20 -21.87 16.39
N ALA A 84 0.95 -22.39 16.26
CA ALA A 84 -0.03 -22.31 17.31
C ALA A 84 0.36 -23.15 18.53
N ASP A 85 0.99 -24.31 18.34
CA ASP A 85 1.51 -25.14 19.42
C ASP A 85 2.68 -24.45 20.14
N LEU A 86 3.60 -23.83 19.39
CA LEU A 86 4.70 -23.03 19.94
C LEU A 86 4.16 -21.86 20.75
N ALA A 87 3.17 -21.13 20.22
CA ALA A 87 2.54 -20.00 20.89
C ALA A 87 1.82 -20.41 22.19
N ARG A 88 1.18 -21.58 22.22
CA ARG A 88 0.59 -22.15 23.45
C ARG A 88 1.68 -22.45 24.49
N GLY A 89 2.83 -22.99 24.06
CA GLY A 89 4.00 -23.21 24.94
C GLY A 89 4.56 -21.93 25.54
N LEU A 90 4.39 -20.79 24.87
CA LEU A 90 4.77 -19.45 25.32
C LEU A 90 3.65 -18.71 26.08
N ASN A 91 2.54 -19.37 26.39
CA ASN A 91 1.36 -18.81 27.06
C ASN A 91 0.68 -17.63 26.29
N ILE A 92 0.74 -17.63 24.96
CA ILE A 92 0.09 -16.62 24.13
C ILE A 92 -1.40 -16.97 24.02
N SER A 93 -2.28 -16.09 24.52
CA SER A 93 -3.73 -16.25 24.45
C SER A 93 -4.25 -16.03 23.04
N GLY A 94 -5.26 -16.80 22.62
CA GLY A 94 -5.91 -16.61 21.32
C GLY A 94 -5.12 -17.10 20.10
N ALA A 95 -4.03 -17.83 20.26
CA ALA A 95 -3.15 -18.30 19.20
C ALA A 95 -3.86 -19.02 18.02
N SER A 96 -4.94 -19.75 18.31
CA SER A 96 -5.68 -20.50 17.28
C SER A 96 -6.53 -19.64 16.33
N ALA A 97 -6.80 -18.38 16.70
CA ALA A 97 -7.61 -17.46 15.91
C ALA A 97 -6.77 -16.40 15.18
N MET A 98 -5.45 -16.39 15.39
CA MET A 98 -4.56 -15.42 14.81
C MET A 98 -4.13 -15.81 13.39
N ARG A 99 -3.90 -14.80 12.53
CA ARG A 99 -3.25 -15.02 11.23
C ARG A 99 -1.79 -15.45 11.43
N LYS A 100 -1.23 -16.14 10.45
CA LYS A 100 0.15 -16.64 10.53
C LYS A 100 1.18 -15.54 10.86
N GLN A 101 1.03 -14.36 10.26
CA GLN A 101 1.93 -13.23 10.51
C GLN A 101 1.81 -12.68 11.93
N ASP A 102 0.57 -12.47 12.41
CA ASP A 102 0.29 -12.01 13.78
C ASP A 102 0.84 -13.00 14.81
N LEU A 103 0.70 -14.29 14.53
CA LEU A 103 1.20 -15.36 15.39
C LEU A 103 2.72 -15.37 15.49
N ILE A 104 3.43 -15.20 14.35
CA ILE A 104 4.89 -15.05 14.31
C ILE A 104 5.32 -13.84 15.12
N PHE A 105 4.65 -12.70 14.97
CA PHE A 105 4.93 -11.48 15.71
C PHE A 105 4.81 -11.71 17.23
N GLN A 106 3.70 -12.30 17.69
CA GLN A 106 3.48 -12.56 19.10
C GLN A 106 4.52 -13.56 19.69
N ILE A 107 4.95 -14.54 18.91
CA ILE A 107 6.00 -15.47 19.32
C ILE A 107 7.35 -14.74 19.48
N LEU A 108 7.73 -13.89 18.50
CA LEU A 108 8.96 -13.09 18.59
C LEU A 108 8.93 -12.14 19.79
N LYS A 109 7.79 -11.50 20.04
CA LYS A 109 7.58 -10.65 21.20
C LYS A 109 7.78 -11.43 22.51
N ALA A 110 7.09 -12.55 22.69
CA ALA A 110 7.18 -13.36 23.90
C ALA A 110 8.61 -13.88 24.14
N GLN A 111 9.30 -14.34 23.09
CA GLN A 111 10.69 -14.79 23.18
C GLN A 111 11.64 -13.65 23.58
N THR A 112 11.39 -12.44 23.12
CA THR A 112 12.21 -11.27 23.44
C THR A 112 12.00 -10.82 24.88
N GLU A 113 10.75 -10.77 25.34
CA GLU A 113 10.36 -10.40 26.69
C GLU A 113 10.92 -11.38 27.74
N GLN A 114 10.95 -12.69 27.45
CA GLN A 114 11.57 -13.71 28.32
C GLN A 114 13.07 -13.46 28.55
N ARG A 115 13.74 -12.73 27.66
CA ARG A 115 15.16 -12.37 27.79
C ARG A 115 15.40 -11.01 28.45
N GLY A 116 14.35 -10.35 28.91
CA GLY A 116 14.44 -9.04 29.58
C GLY A 116 14.61 -7.85 28.61
N TYR A 117 14.36 -8.05 27.31
CA TYR A 117 14.28 -6.98 26.32
C TYR A 117 12.82 -6.66 26.00
N VAL A 118 12.56 -5.44 25.57
CA VAL A 118 11.24 -5.04 25.03
C VAL A 118 11.27 -5.31 23.53
N PHE A 119 10.22 -5.93 23.01
CA PHE A 119 10.00 -6.07 21.56
C PHE A 119 9.06 -4.97 21.09
N ALA A 120 9.42 -4.30 20.01
CA ALA A 120 8.59 -3.23 19.44
C ALA A 120 8.60 -3.28 17.93
N GLU A 121 7.57 -2.69 17.33
CA GLU A 121 7.40 -2.51 15.91
C GLU A 121 6.96 -1.09 15.60
N GLY A 122 7.37 -0.57 14.46
CA GLY A 122 6.93 0.72 13.96
C GLY A 122 7.33 0.93 12.52
N VAL A 123 6.79 1.99 11.91
CA VAL A 123 7.14 2.39 10.54
C VAL A 123 8.26 3.42 10.59
N LEU A 124 9.33 3.15 9.88
CA LEU A 124 10.52 4.00 9.88
C LEU A 124 10.28 5.31 9.15
N GLU A 125 10.58 6.43 9.80
CA GLU A 125 10.82 7.72 9.19
C GLU A 125 12.30 8.05 9.29
N VAL A 126 12.98 8.17 8.13
CA VAL A 126 14.40 8.58 8.06
C VAL A 126 14.48 10.09 7.96
N LEU A 127 15.22 10.71 8.86
CA LEU A 127 15.43 12.15 8.89
C LEU A 127 16.64 12.57 8.05
N PRO A 128 16.71 13.85 7.62
CA PRO A 128 17.81 14.35 6.78
C PRO A 128 19.21 14.12 7.37
N ASP A 129 19.33 14.06 8.70
CA ASP A 129 20.59 13.83 9.42
C ASP A 129 21.04 12.35 9.37
N GLY A 130 20.27 11.47 8.71
CA GLY A 130 20.62 10.08 8.47
C GLY A 130 20.26 9.10 9.59
N TYR A 131 19.69 9.56 10.71
CA TYR A 131 19.05 8.69 11.71
C TYR A 131 17.54 8.66 11.47
N GLY A 132 16.82 7.80 12.18
CA GLY A 132 15.37 7.70 12.01
C GLY A 132 14.64 7.36 13.29
N PHE A 133 13.31 7.35 13.18
CA PHE A 133 12.40 6.90 14.25
C PHE A 133 11.39 5.90 13.70
N LEU A 134 11.09 4.88 14.49
CA LEU A 134 9.94 4.03 14.23
C LEU A 134 8.71 4.72 14.81
N ARG A 135 7.77 5.05 13.92
CA ARG A 135 6.52 5.74 14.23
C ARG A 135 5.40 4.73 14.46
N SER A 136 4.56 4.98 15.48
CA SER A 136 3.40 4.15 15.76
C SER A 136 2.20 4.53 14.88
N PRO A 137 1.41 3.54 14.42
CA PRO A 137 0.11 3.80 13.80
C PRO A 137 -0.88 4.48 14.76
N ASP A 138 -0.74 4.31 16.08
CA ASP A 138 -1.59 4.95 17.09
C ASP A 138 -1.50 6.48 17.07
N TYR A 139 -0.36 7.02 16.62
CA TYR A 139 -0.15 8.45 16.39
C TYR A 139 -0.24 8.84 14.92
N ASN A 140 -0.87 8.00 14.08
CA ASN A 140 -0.98 8.22 12.63
C ASN A 140 0.38 8.47 11.96
N TYR A 141 1.44 7.80 12.44
CA TYR A 141 2.83 7.95 11.99
C TYR A 141 3.45 9.34 12.20
N LEU A 142 2.80 10.19 12.99
CA LEU A 142 3.36 11.48 13.41
C LEU A 142 4.31 11.29 14.60
N PRO A 143 5.23 12.25 14.84
CA PRO A 143 6.09 12.23 16.02
C PRO A 143 5.32 12.06 17.31
N GLY A 144 5.68 11.05 18.10
CA GLY A 144 5.03 10.69 19.35
C GLY A 144 6.03 10.45 20.50
N PRO A 145 5.54 10.31 21.73
CA PRO A 145 6.38 10.05 22.90
C PRO A 145 7.00 8.64 22.88
N ASP A 146 6.34 7.72 22.20
CA ASP A 146 6.74 6.29 22.13
C ASP A 146 7.63 5.98 20.91
N ASP A 147 8.12 7.01 20.23
CA ASP A 147 9.00 6.84 19.08
C ASP A 147 10.29 6.12 19.46
N ILE A 148 10.74 5.21 18.59
CA ILE A 148 11.93 4.41 18.82
C ILE A 148 13.05 4.89 17.90
N TYR A 149 14.14 5.33 18.48
CA TYR A 149 15.32 5.78 17.74
C TYR A 149 15.98 4.65 16.97
N VAL A 150 16.30 4.89 15.71
CA VAL A 150 17.07 4.00 14.82
C VAL A 150 18.36 4.69 14.39
N SER A 151 19.48 4.04 14.65
CA SER A 151 20.79 4.63 14.36
C SER A 151 21.13 4.63 12.86
N PRO A 152 21.97 5.57 12.38
CA PRO A 152 22.42 5.58 10.99
C PRO A 152 23.14 4.29 10.59
N SER A 153 23.83 3.65 11.52
CA SER A 153 24.52 2.38 11.26
C SER A 153 23.55 1.24 10.92
N GLN A 154 22.40 1.17 11.60
CA GLN A 154 21.35 0.18 11.30
C GLN A 154 20.67 0.49 9.98
N ILE A 155 20.33 1.76 9.72
CA ILE A 155 19.74 2.20 8.46
C ILE A 155 20.64 1.81 7.28
N ASN A 156 21.93 2.12 7.36
CA ASN A 156 22.90 1.80 6.32
C ASN A 156 23.16 0.28 6.19
N ARG A 157 23.23 -0.43 7.31
CA ARG A 157 23.47 -1.88 7.33
C ARG A 157 22.42 -2.65 6.57
N PHE A 158 21.14 -2.34 6.79
CA PHE A 158 20.01 -3.03 6.17
C PHE A 158 19.43 -2.32 4.96
N GLY A 159 19.97 -1.14 4.57
CA GLY A 159 19.45 -0.33 3.47
C GLY A 159 18.00 0.11 3.72
N LEU A 160 17.67 0.49 4.97
CA LEU A 160 16.33 0.90 5.36
C LEU A 160 15.93 2.23 4.72
N LEU A 161 14.67 2.35 4.41
CA LEU A 161 14.07 3.55 3.83
C LEU A 161 12.83 3.97 4.64
N THR A 162 12.44 5.23 4.49
CA THR A 162 11.16 5.71 5.01
C THR A 162 10.02 4.83 4.49
N GLY A 163 9.14 4.43 5.41
CA GLY A 163 8.02 3.54 5.12
C GLY A 163 8.29 2.06 5.43
N ASP A 164 9.54 1.64 5.66
CA ASP A 164 9.82 0.26 6.09
C ASP A 164 9.20 0.01 7.47
N THR A 165 8.43 -1.07 7.59
CA THR A 165 7.95 -1.58 8.88
C THR A 165 9.08 -2.40 9.50
N VAL A 166 9.63 -1.92 10.61
CA VAL A 166 10.76 -2.55 11.28
C VAL A 166 10.31 -3.03 12.66
N SER A 167 10.58 -4.29 12.95
CA SER A 167 10.34 -4.87 14.26
C SER A 167 11.64 -5.44 14.86
N GLY A 168 11.76 -5.36 16.18
CA GLY A 168 12.96 -5.84 16.84
C GLY A 168 13.06 -5.52 18.32
N GLN A 169 14.25 -5.77 18.86
CA GLN A 169 14.56 -5.56 20.26
C GLN A 169 14.93 -4.11 20.52
N VAL A 170 14.30 -3.53 21.53
CA VAL A 170 14.56 -2.16 21.96
C VAL A 170 15.04 -2.14 23.42
N ARG A 171 15.79 -1.12 23.77
CA ARG A 171 16.20 -0.83 25.14
C ARG A 171 15.56 0.45 25.65
N HIS A 172 15.42 0.52 26.95
CA HIS A 172 15.02 1.75 27.64
C HIS A 172 16.01 2.89 27.37
N PRO A 173 15.51 4.15 27.40
CA PRO A 173 16.37 5.34 27.36
C PRO A 173 17.40 5.30 28.50
N LYS A 174 18.61 5.77 28.24
CA LYS A 174 19.61 6.08 29.29
C LYS A 174 19.28 7.43 29.92
N GLU A 175 19.99 7.78 30.99
CA GLU A 175 19.74 9.02 31.77
C GLU A 175 19.71 10.31 30.92
N ASP A 176 20.51 10.35 29.82
CA ASP A 176 20.59 11.50 28.90
C ASP A 176 19.74 11.33 27.62
N GLU A 177 19.06 10.19 27.43
CA GLU A 177 18.29 9.87 26.24
C GLU A 177 16.80 10.05 26.48
N LYS A 178 16.08 10.57 25.48
CA LYS A 178 14.64 10.79 25.57
C LYS A 178 13.81 9.62 25.02
N TYR A 179 14.37 8.86 24.07
CA TYR A 179 13.66 7.85 23.32
C TYR A 179 14.18 6.44 23.57
N PHE A 180 13.32 5.44 23.43
CA PHE A 180 13.76 4.06 23.31
C PHE A 180 14.69 3.92 22.11
N ALA A 181 15.61 2.97 22.13
CA ALA A 181 16.54 2.77 21.04
C ALA A 181 16.50 1.32 20.53
N LEU A 182 16.39 1.16 19.22
CA LEU A 182 16.44 -0.13 18.55
C LEU A 182 17.86 -0.72 18.71
N ILE A 183 17.96 -1.92 19.29
CA ILE A 183 19.23 -2.63 19.49
C ILE A 183 19.45 -3.60 18.34
N LYS A 184 18.43 -4.42 18.03
CA LYS A 184 18.52 -5.49 17.05
C LYS A 184 17.27 -5.49 16.18
N VAL A 185 17.47 -5.47 14.88
CA VAL A 185 16.40 -5.67 13.88
C VAL A 185 16.12 -7.17 13.78
N GLU A 186 14.88 -7.57 14.00
CA GLU A 186 14.44 -8.97 13.89
C GLU A 186 13.67 -9.22 12.60
N ALA A 187 12.89 -8.23 12.13
CA ALA A 187 12.19 -8.30 10.85
C ALA A 187 12.09 -6.93 10.17
N ILE A 188 12.02 -6.94 8.83
CA ILE A 188 11.74 -5.77 7.98
C ILE A 188 10.60 -6.16 7.03
N ASN A 189 9.50 -5.42 7.07
CA ASN A 189 8.29 -5.70 6.29
C ASN A 189 7.82 -7.16 6.40
N PHE A 190 7.93 -7.72 7.63
CA PHE A 190 7.58 -9.10 7.99
C PHE A 190 8.44 -10.18 7.33
N GLU A 191 9.64 -9.82 6.84
CA GLU A 191 10.62 -10.70 6.24
C GLU A 191 11.96 -10.59 6.94
N ASP A 192 12.88 -11.53 6.64
CA ASP A 192 14.23 -11.52 7.19
C ASP A 192 14.99 -10.26 6.81
N PRO A 193 15.67 -9.60 7.78
CA PRO A 193 16.43 -8.38 7.52
C PRO A 193 17.51 -8.50 6.44
N GLU A 194 18.10 -9.69 6.25
CA GLU A 194 19.15 -9.89 5.22
C GLU A 194 18.58 -9.79 3.79
N LYS A 195 17.27 -10.09 3.59
CA LYS A 195 16.60 -9.94 2.29
C LYS A 195 16.38 -8.50 1.88
N SER A 196 16.47 -7.54 2.81
CA SER A 196 16.19 -6.12 2.52
C SER A 196 17.10 -5.52 1.46
N ARG A 197 18.32 -6.06 1.29
CA ARG A 197 19.27 -5.59 0.29
C ARG A 197 19.03 -6.13 -1.11
N GLU A 198 18.26 -7.19 -1.24
CA GLU A 198 17.95 -7.86 -2.52
C GLU A 198 16.68 -7.28 -3.15
N ARG A 199 15.97 -6.41 -2.44
CA ARG A 199 14.70 -5.82 -2.93
C ARG A 199 14.91 -4.93 -4.13
N ILE A 200 13.99 -5.02 -5.10
CA ILE A 200 13.89 -4.09 -6.21
C ILE A 200 13.07 -2.88 -5.74
N PHE A 201 13.61 -1.68 -5.89
CA PHE A 201 12.90 -0.46 -5.52
C PHE A 201 11.63 -0.27 -6.35
N PHE A 202 10.58 0.23 -5.72
CA PHE A 202 9.24 0.40 -6.31
C PHE A 202 9.24 1.08 -7.68
N ASP A 203 10.06 2.11 -7.86
CA ASP A 203 10.13 2.85 -9.12
C ASP A 203 10.77 2.08 -10.27
N ASN A 204 11.48 1.00 -9.97
CA ASN A 204 12.14 0.10 -10.94
C ASN A 204 11.30 -1.15 -11.27
N LEU A 205 10.16 -1.34 -10.58
CA LEU A 205 9.26 -2.47 -10.83
C LEU A 205 8.46 -2.27 -12.11
N THR A 206 8.19 -3.36 -12.84
CA THR A 206 7.49 -3.34 -14.13
C THR A 206 5.98 -3.23 -13.93
N PRO A 207 5.32 -2.11 -14.35
CA PRO A 207 3.89 -1.92 -14.15
C PRO A 207 3.06 -2.72 -15.15
N LEU A 208 2.02 -3.40 -14.67
CA LEU A 208 1.01 -4.09 -15.46
C LEU A 208 -0.38 -3.46 -15.29
N TYR A 209 -1.29 -3.77 -16.21
CA TYR A 209 -2.71 -3.53 -15.99
C TYR A 209 -3.25 -4.46 -14.90
N PRO A 210 -4.29 -4.03 -14.14
CA PRO A 210 -5.01 -4.92 -13.24
C PRO A 210 -5.56 -6.13 -14.01
N ASN A 211 -5.22 -7.34 -13.59
CA ASN A 211 -5.62 -8.62 -14.20
C ASN A 211 -6.14 -9.63 -13.17
N GLU A 212 -6.09 -9.31 -11.90
CA GLU A 212 -6.61 -10.12 -10.82
C GLU A 212 -7.71 -9.34 -10.08
N HIS A 213 -8.92 -9.91 -10.05
CA HIS A 213 -10.11 -9.26 -9.50
C HIS A 213 -10.13 -9.33 -7.98
N ILE A 214 -10.29 -8.19 -7.31
CA ILE A 214 -10.58 -8.08 -5.88
C ILE A 214 -12.09 -8.19 -5.72
N ARG A 215 -12.57 -9.38 -5.33
CA ARG A 215 -14.01 -9.63 -5.17
C ARG A 215 -14.56 -8.94 -3.93
N LEU A 216 -15.67 -8.22 -4.14
CA LEU A 216 -16.38 -7.51 -3.08
C LEU A 216 -17.68 -8.20 -2.66
N GLU A 217 -18.17 -9.15 -3.44
CA GLU A 217 -19.33 -9.96 -3.08
C GLU A 217 -19.00 -10.87 -1.89
N THR A 218 -19.68 -10.69 -0.76
CA THR A 218 -19.54 -11.51 0.44
C THR A 218 -20.79 -12.36 0.65
N ASN A 219 -21.93 -11.74 0.85
CA ASN A 219 -23.22 -12.39 1.09
C ASN A 219 -24.35 -11.78 0.23
N SER A 220 -25.59 -12.33 0.34
CA SER A 220 -26.76 -11.89 -0.42
C SER A 220 -27.12 -10.42 -0.17
N ASP A 221 -26.86 -9.93 1.04
CA ASP A 221 -27.32 -8.62 1.52
C ASP A 221 -26.32 -7.51 1.19
N ASN A 222 -25.06 -7.87 0.87
CA ASN A 222 -24.05 -6.92 0.39
C ASN A 222 -24.30 -6.51 -1.06
N LEU A 223 -25.42 -5.83 -1.31
CA LEU A 223 -25.78 -5.38 -2.65
C LEU A 223 -24.76 -4.39 -3.22
N SER A 224 -24.11 -3.58 -2.39
CA SER A 224 -23.06 -2.64 -2.82
C SER A 224 -21.88 -3.37 -3.47
N GLY A 225 -21.30 -4.35 -2.79
CA GLY A 225 -20.20 -5.14 -3.33
C GLY A 225 -20.61 -5.93 -4.57
N ARG A 226 -21.82 -6.51 -4.56
CA ARG A 226 -22.37 -7.24 -5.70
C ARG A 226 -22.55 -6.40 -6.95
N VAL A 227 -23.09 -5.17 -6.81
CA VAL A 227 -23.22 -4.22 -7.92
C VAL A 227 -21.85 -3.80 -8.45
N MET A 228 -20.90 -3.50 -7.56
CA MET A 228 -19.56 -3.10 -7.95
C MET A 228 -18.83 -4.20 -8.71
N ASP A 229 -18.89 -5.45 -8.25
CA ASP A 229 -18.24 -6.58 -8.92
C ASP A 229 -18.72 -6.80 -10.37
N LEU A 230 -19.97 -6.42 -10.68
CA LEU A 230 -20.51 -6.53 -12.02
C LEU A 230 -20.23 -5.32 -12.90
N LEU A 231 -20.34 -4.11 -12.34
CA LEU A 231 -20.36 -2.87 -13.13
C LEU A 231 -19.08 -2.03 -13.01
N THR A 232 -18.40 -2.13 -11.89
CA THR A 232 -17.13 -1.43 -11.63
C THR A 232 -16.13 -2.35 -10.94
N PRO A 233 -15.76 -3.49 -11.56
CA PRO A 233 -14.86 -4.44 -10.93
C PRO A 233 -13.54 -3.76 -10.58
N ILE A 234 -13.02 -4.05 -9.39
CA ILE A 234 -11.74 -3.57 -8.89
C ILE A 234 -10.71 -4.68 -9.06
N GLY A 235 -9.58 -4.36 -9.67
CA GLY A 235 -8.46 -5.29 -9.79
C GLY A 235 -7.27 -4.89 -8.93
N LYS A 236 -6.40 -5.83 -8.61
CA LYS A 236 -5.11 -5.57 -7.96
C LYS A 236 -4.30 -4.61 -8.83
N GLY A 237 -3.89 -3.47 -8.27
CA GLY A 237 -3.23 -2.39 -9.02
C GLY A 237 -4.18 -1.33 -9.60
N GLN A 238 -5.46 -1.34 -9.25
CA GLN A 238 -6.46 -0.38 -9.74
C GLN A 238 -6.21 1.04 -9.24
N ARG A 239 -6.44 2.04 -10.10
CA ARG A 239 -6.56 3.47 -9.75
C ARG A 239 -8.02 3.87 -9.89
N GLY A 240 -8.78 3.74 -8.80
CA GLY A 240 -10.22 3.99 -8.82
C GLY A 240 -10.59 5.34 -8.19
N LEU A 241 -11.56 6.03 -8.82
CA LEU A 241 -12.19 7.22 -8.26
C LEU A 241 -13.65 6.93 -7.91
N ILE A 242 -14.02 7.16 -6.66
CA ILE A 242 -15.41 7.23 -6.22
C ILE A 242 -15.82 8.70 -6.26
N VAL A 243 -16.55 9.06 -7.29
CA VAL A 243 -16.98 10.44 -7.54
C VAL A 243 -18.27 10.70 -6.79
N ALA A 244 -18.21 11.51 -5.76
CA ALA A 244 -19.30 11.65 -4.81
C ALA A 244 -19.72 13.12 -4.58
N PRO A 245 -20.96 13.49 -4.91
CA PRO A 245 -21.58 14.68 -4.35
C PRO A 245 -21.70 14.58 -2.81
N PRO A 246 -21.82 15.70 -2.09
CA PRO A 246 -22.01 15.67 -0.65
C PRO A 246 -23.25 14.86 -0.24
N ARG A 247 -23.12 14.06 0.85
CA ARG A 247 -24.23 13.27 1.45
C ARG A 247 -24.79 12.15 0.56
N THR A 248 -23.97 11.52 -0.27
CA THR A 248 -24.39 10.41 -1.14
C THR A 248 -24.03 9.02 -0.60
N GLY A 249 -23.56 8.92 0.63
CA GLY A 249 -23.21 7.63 1.28
C GLY A 249 -21.80 7.12 0.95
N LYS A 250 -20.87 8.01 0.56
CA LYS A 250 -19.48 7.65 0.23
C LYS A 250 -18.80 6.83 1.35
N THR A 251 -18.95 7.25 2.61
CA THR A 251 -18.31 6.62 3.77
C THR A 251 -18.80 5.18 3.97
N MET A 252 -20.12 4.96 3.85
CA MET A 252 -20.71 3.61 3.92
C MET A 252 -20.21 2.69 2.79
N LEU A 253 -20.00 3.26 1.60
CA LEU A 253 -19.46 2.50 0.47
C LEU A 253 -18.01 2.10 0.71
N ILE A 254 -17.18 3.02 1.23
CA ILE A 254 -15.78 2.74 1.60
C ILE A 254 -15.72 1.65 2.68
N GLN A 255 -16.56 1.72 3.71
CA GLN A 255 -16.67 0.69 4.76
C GLN A 255 -17.06 -0.67 4.16
N SER A 256 -18.01 -0.69 3.22
CA SER A 256 -18.41 -1.91 2.53
C SER A 256 -17.25 -2.50 1.71
N ILE A 257 -16.50 -1.66 0.97
CA ILE A 257 -15.32 -2.10 0.21
C ILE A 257 -14.25 -2.64 1.16
N ALA A 258 -13.96 -1.94 2.26
CA ALA A 258 -12.97 -2.32 3.24
C ALA A 258 -13.28 -3.69 3.85
N ASN A 259 -14.51 -3.87 4.34
CA ASN A 259 -14.94 -5.12 4.98
C ASN A 259 -14.97 -6.28 3.99
N SER A 260 -15.46 -6.06 2.77
CA SER A 260 -15.45 -7.07 1.71
C SER A 260 -14.03 -7.48 1.31
N THR A 261 -13.11 -6.52 1.25
CA THR A 261 -11.70 -6.80 0.95
C THR A 261 -11.07 -7.66 2.03
N THR A 262 -11.26 -7.33 3.31
CA THR A 262 -10.67 -8.10 4.41
C THR A 262 -11.30 -9.48 4.58
N GLU A 263 -12.59 -9.64 4.28
CA GLU A 263 -13.30 -10.91 4.34
C GLU A 263 -12.87 -11.87 3.21
N ASN A 264 -12.82 -11.38 1.97
CA ASN A 264 -12.52 -12.20 0.79
C ASN A 264 -11.03 -12.35 0.51
N HIS A 265 -10.20 -11.37 0.92
CA HIS A 265 -8.77 -11.24 0.61
C HIS A 265 -7.94 -10.94 1.85
N PRO A 266 -7.87 -11.87 2.82
CA PRO A 266 -7.12 -11.65 4.06
C PRO A 266 -5.60 -11.49 3.85
N GLU A 267 -5.08 -11.84 2.66
CA GLU A 267 -3.70 -11.65 2.25
C GLU A 267 -3.37 -10.19 1.94
N ILE A 268 -4.37 -9.36 1.62
CA ILE A 268 -4.19 -7.96 1.23
C ILE A 268 -3.95 -7.10 2.48
N ALA A 269 -2.90 -6.28 2.44
CA ALA A 269 -2.68 -5.24 3.43
C ALA A 269 -3.61 -4.05 3.14
N LEU A 270 -4.67 -3.91 3.94
CA LEU A 270 -5.65 -2.83 3.78
C LEU A 270 -5.29 -1.63 4.66
N ILE A 271 -5.17 -0.46 4.04
CA ILE A 271 -4.96 0.83 4.71
C ILE A 271 -6.11 1.78 4.33
N VAL A 272 -6.80 2.29 5.33
CA VAL A 272 -7.80 3.35 5.16
C VAL A 272 -7.17 4.67 5.57
N LEU A 273 -7.07 5.61 4.64
CA LEU A 273 -6.47 6.93 4.85
C LEU A 273 -7.55 8.01 4.81
N LEU A 274 -7.79 8.63 5.96
CA LEU A 274 -8.80 9.68 6.13
C LEU A 274 -8.11 11.04 6.25
N ILE A 275 -8.34 11.94 5.29
CA ILE A 275 -7.71 13.27 5.25
C ILE A 275 -8.76 14.36 5.37
N ASP A 276 -8.61 15.21 6.39
CA ASP A 276 -9.50 16.36 6.67
C ASP A 276 -10.96 15.89 6.88
N GLU A 277 -11.13 14.67 7.45
CA GLU A 277 -12.44 14.13 7.83
C GLU A 277 -12.73 14.42 9.32
N ARG A 278 -13.97 14.17 9.74
CA ARG A 278 -14.41 14.45 11.11
C ARG A 278 -13.93 13.38 12.09
N PRO A 279 -13.56 13.75 13.35
CA PRO A 279 -13.15 12.78 14.36
C PRO A 279 -14.16 11.66 14.62
N GLU A 280 -15.48 11.96 14.58
CA GLU A 280 -16.53 10.95 14.72
C GLU A 280 -16.57 9.96 13.56
N GLU A 281 -16.29 10.39 12.31
CA GLU A 281 -16.22 9.51 11.14
C GLU A 281 -14.95 8.63 11.19
N VAL A 282 -13.83 9.16 11.72
CA VAL A 282 -12.60 8.40 11.98
C VAL A 282 -12.87 7.29 13.00
N THR A 283 -13.51 7.62 14.13
CA THR A 283 -13.82 6.66 15.18
C THR A 283 -14.76 5.55 14.67
N ASP A 284 -15.77 5.91 13.87
CA ASP A 284 -16.69 4.94 13.28
C ASP A 284 -15.95 3.99 12.33
N MET A 285 -15.06 4.52 11.48
CA MET A 285 -14.24 3.72 10.57
C MET A 285 -13.32 2.76 11.34
N GLN A 286 -12.64 3.22 12.39
CA GLN A 286 -11.77 2.40 13.25
C GLN A 286 -12.51 1.25 13.92
N ARG A 287 -13.80 1.44 14.25
CA ARG A 287 -14.62 0.41 14.91
C ARG A 287 -15.25 -0.57 13.93
N SER A 288 -15.50 -0.14 12.70
CA SER A 288 -16.26 -0.92 11.71
C SER A 288 -15.37 -1.66 10.71
N VAL A 289 -14.09 -1.30 10.57
CA VAL A 289 -13.18 -1.87 9.57
C VAL A 289 -12.07 -2.68 10.22
N GLN A 290 -11.83 -3.88 9.71
CA GLN A 290 -10.68 -4.70 10.07
C GLN A 290 -9.51 -4.39 9.13
N GLY A 291 -8.76 -3.33 9.44
CA GLY A 291 -7.63 -2.86 8.66
C GLY A 291 -6.92 -1.75 9.40
N GLU A 292 -5.84 -1.26 8.84
CA GLU A 292 -5.12 -0.13 9.40
C GLU A 292 -5.85 1.18 9.02
N VAL A 293 -6.34 1.93 10.01
CA VAL A 293 -7.02 3.21 9.80
C VAL A 293 -6.12 4.33 10.26
N ILE A 294 -5.63 5.13 9.32
CA ILE A 294 -4.76 6.28 9.55
C ILE A 294 -5.53 7.55 9.18
N ALA A 295 -5.49 8.53 10.04
CA ALA A 295 -6.30 9.74 9.87
C ALA A 295 -5.50 11.01 10.19
N SER A 296 -5.89 12.09 9.54
CA SER A 296 -5.57 13.45 9.92
C SER A 296 -6.85 14.27 9.81
N THR A 297 -7.39 14.65 10.95
CA THR A 297 -8.72 15.27 11.10
C THR A 297 -8.73 16.75 10.71
N PHE A 298 -9.91 17.32 10.48
CA PHE A 298 -10.07 18.67 9.94
C PHE A 298 -9.53 19.79 10.86
N ASP A 299 -9.31 19.53 12.12
CA ASP A 299 -8.73 20.44 13.11
C ASP A 299 -7.20 20.50 13.05
N GLU A 300 -6.57 19.60 12.27
CA GLU A 300 -5.13 19.58 12.08
C GLU A 300 -4.67 20.48 10.91
N PRO A 301 -3.44 21.01 10.98
CA PRO A 301 -2.91 21.85 9.90
C PRO A 301 -2.62 21.04 8.62
N ALA A 302 -2.68 21.70 7.46
CA ALA A 302 -2.47 21.06 6.15
C ALA A 302 -1.13 20.31 6.02
N GLN A 303 -0.08 20.75 6.71
CA GLN A 303 1.22 20.07 6.75
C GLN A 303 1.12 18.65 7.30
N ARG A 304 0.28 18.43 8.33
CA ARG A 304 0.04 17.09 8.89
C ARG A 304 -0.69 16.19 7.93
N HIS A 305 -1.69 16.69 7.21
CA HIS A 305 -2.37 15.92 6.17
C HIS A 305 -1.39 15.41 5.12
N VAL A 306 -0.47 16.26 4.68
CA VAL A 306 0.56 15.90 3.71
C VAL A 306 1.53 14.87 4.29
N GLN A 307 2.04 15.09 5.50
CA GLN A 307 3.01 14.20 6.15
C GLN A 307 2.44 12.79 6.36
N VAL A 308 1.21 12.68 6.86
CA VAL A 308 0.52 11.40 7.06
C VAL A 308 0.35 10.68 5.72
N ALA A 309 -0.09 11.38 4.68
CA ALA A 309 -0.28 10.78 3.36
C ALA A 309 1.06 10.31 2.74
N GLU A 310 2.14 11.06 2.91
CA GLU A 310 3.47 10.66 2.44
C GLU A 310 3.99 9.43 3.18
N MET A 311 3.80 9.33 4.50
CA MET A 311 4.16 8.14 5.26
C MET A 311 3.37 6.90 4.83
N VAL A 312 2.07 7.04 4.59
CA VAL A 312 1.22 5.93 4.15
C VAL A 312 1.62 5.42 2.76
N ILE A 313 1.87 6.32 1.81
CA ILE A 313 2.27 5.90 0.45
C ILE A 313 3.65 5.26 0.44
N ASP A 314 4.59 5.76 1.25
CA ASP A 314 5.92 5.19 1.34
C ASP A 314 5.86 3.80 2.01
N LYS A 315 5.08 3.62 3.08
CA LYS A 315 4.82 2.30 3.66
C LYS A 315 4.23 1.33 2.63
N ALA A 316 3.22 1.76 1.90
CA ALA A 316 2.59 0.93 0.88
C ALA A 316 3.59 0.49 -0.20
N LYS A 317 4.44 1.40 -0.70
CA LYS A 317 5.50 1.07 -1.66
C LYS A 317 6.50 0.06 -1.09
N ARG A 318 6.91 0.24 0.19
CA ARG A 318 7.82 -0.73 0.84
C ARG A 318 7.21 -2.13 0.90
N LEU A 319 5.94 -2.25 1.29
CA LEU A 319 5.25 -3.54 1.32
C LEU A 319 5.20 -4.20 -0.07
N VAL A 320 4.93 -3.42 -1.12
CA VAL A 320 4.90 -3.92 -2.50
C VAL A 320 6.27 -4.39 -2.99
N GLU A 321 7.38 -3.75 -2.58
CA GLU A 321 8.75 -4.21 -2.85
C GLU A 321 9.02 -5.61 -2.27
N TYR A 322 8.27 -6.00 -1.24
CA TYR A 322 8.26 -7.34 -0.67
C TYR A 322 7.13 -8.24 -1.23
N LYS A 323 6.62 -7.90 -2.41
CA LYS A 323 5.60 -8.66 -3.15
C LYS A 323 4.27 -8.80 -2.41
N LYS A 324 3.93 -7.86 -1.54
CA LYS A 324 2.64 -7.82 -0.87
C LYS A 324 1.63 -7.06 -1.73
N ASP A 325 0.38 -7.50 -1.67
CA ASP A 325 -0.75 -6.76 -2.24
C ASP A 325 -1.25 -5.75 -1.23
N VAL A 326 -1.32 -4.49 -1.64
CA VAL A 326 -1.73 -3.38 -0.77
C VAL A 326 -2.93 -2.66 -1.39
N VAL A 327 -3.95 -2.40 -0.58
CA VAL A 327 -5.10 -1.56 -0.94
C VAL A 327 -5.12 -0.34 -0.05
N ILE A 328 -5.11 0.85 -0.64
CA ILE A 328 -5.35 2.12 0.05
C ILE A 328 -6.75 2.62 -0.32
N LEU A 329 -7.60 2.82 0.68
CA LEU A 329 -8.88 3.52 0.55
C LEU A 329 -8.69 4.94 1.07
N LEU A 330 -8.71 5.93 0.17
CA LEU A 330 -8.44 7.33 0.50
C LEU A 330 -9.73 8.17 0.52
N ASP A 331 -10.08 8.71 1.65
CA ASP A 331 -11.16 9.70 1.80
C ASP A 331 -10.61 11.00 2.37
N SER A 332 -10.38 12.07 1.56
CA SER A 332 -10.57 12.18 0.11
C SER A 332 -9.35 12.75 -0.62
N ILE A 333 -9.21 12.40 -1.89
CA ILE A 333 -8.15 12.96 -2.76
C ILE A 333 -8.32 14.46 -2.97
N THR A 334 -9.57 14.95 -2.99
CA THR A 334 -9.88 16.37 -3.12
C THR A 334 -9.30 17.17 -1.96
N ARG A 335 -9.50 16.70 -0.73
CA ARG A 335 -8.99 17.36 0.48
C ARG A 335 -7.47 17.23 0.58
N LEU A 336 -6.90 16.09 0.20
CA LEU A 336 -5.46 15.92 0.12
C LEU A 336 -4.84 16.90 -0.89
N ALA A 337 -5.45 17.07 -2.07
CA ALA A 337 -4.99 18.04 -3.07
C ALA A 337 -5.08 19.50 -2.58
N ARG A 338 -6.12 19.85 -1.81
CA ARG A 338 -6.23 21.15 -1.15
C ARG A 338 -5.11 21.36 -0.13
N ALA A 339 -4.79 20.35 0.68
CA ALA A 339 -3.71 20.41 1.65
C ALA A 339 -2.36 20.66 0.95
N TYR A 340 -2.07 19.92 -0.12
CA TYR A 340 -0.87 20.16 -0.93
C TYR A 340 -0.84 21.56 -1.55
N ASN A 341 -1.99 22.10 -1.99
CA ASN A 341 -2.07 23.47 -2.52
C ASN A 341 -1.75 24.52 -1.44
N THR A 342 -2.11 24.27 -0.20
CA THR A 342 -1.82 25.15 0.93
C THR A 342 -0.34 25.10 1.33
N VAL A 343 0.29 23.94 1.24
CA VAL A 343 1.69 23.70 1.65
C VAL A 343 2.70 24.02 0.55
N ALA A 344 2.27 23.93 -0.72
CA ALA A 344 3.16 24.15 -1.87
C ALA A 344 3.72 25.59 -1.89
N PRO A 345 5.04 25.75 -2.12
CA PRO A 345 5.60 27.08 -2.36
C PRO A 345 4.94 27.70 -3.60
N PRO A 346 4.56 28.99 -3.56
CA PRO A 346 3.90 29.64 -4.69
C PRO A 346 4.80 29.65 -5.93
N SER A 347 4.32 29.09 -7.04
CA SER A 347 5.02 29.08 -8.32
C SER A 347 4.91 30.39 -9.09
N GLY A 348 4.01 31.28 -8.67
CA GLY A 348 3.62 32.49 -9.39
C GLY A 348 2.66 32.24 -10.57
N LYS A 349 2.30 30.98 -10.82
CA LYS A 349 1.31 30.57 -11.84
C LYS A 349 0.13 29.87 -11.19
N VAL A 350 -1.04 30.50 -11.25
CA VAL A 350 -2.28 29.98 -10.65
C VAL A 350 -3.20 29.48 -11.75
N LEU A 351 -3.66 28.24 -11.62
CA LEU A 351 -4.68 27.65 -12.47
C LEU A 351 -6.07 28.16 -12.07
N SER A 352 -7.09 27.81 -12.87
CA SER A 352 -8.49 28.07 -12.53
C SER A 352 -8.81 27.50 -11.12
N GLY A 353 -9.66 28.19 -10.37
CA GLY A 353 -10.03 27.78 -9.01
C GLY A 353 -9.00 28.08 -7.92
N GLY A 354 -7.90 28.80 -8.22
CA GLY A 354 -6.92 29.21 -7.19
C GLY A 354 -5.87 28.13 -6.86
N ILE A 355 -5.65 27.17 -7.76
CA ILE A 355 -4.65 26.10 -7.58
C ILE A 355 -3.31 26.54 -8.14
N ASP A 356 -2.23 26.43 -7.36
CA ASP A 356 -0.88 26.59 -7.87
C ASP A 356 -0.55 25.51 -8.91
N ALA A 357 0.13 25.88 -9.99
CA ALA A 357 0.44 24.95 -11.09
C ALA A 357 1.24 23.72 -10.66
N ASN A 358 2.04 23.83 -9.59
CA ASN A 358 2.86 22.74 -9.06
C ASN A 358 2.16 21.93 -7.94
N ALA A 359 1.07 22.45 -7.37
CA ALA A 359 0.43 21.85 -6.19
C ALA A 359 -0.12 20.45 -6.43
N LEU A 360 -0.65 20.18 -7.64
CA LEU A 360 -1.25 18.89 -7.97
C LEU A 360 -0.24 17.80 -8.34
N GLN A 361 1.04 18.14 -8.50
CA GLN A 361 2.05 17.18 -8.94
C GLN A 361 2.26 16.04 -7.94
N ARG A 362 2.38 16.36 -6.64
CA ARG A 362 2.57 15.36 -5.58
C ARG A 362 1.33 14.47 -5.39
N PRO A 363 0.09 14.99 -5.23
CA PRO A 363 -1.08 14.15 -5.12
C PRO A 363 -1.34 13.30 -6.39
N LYS A 364 -0.98 13.78 -7.59
CA LYS A 364 -0.99 12.96 -8.80
C LYS A 364 0.01 11.81 -8.75
N ARG A 365 1.21 12.04 -8.21
CA ARG A 365 2.19 10.96 -7.98
C ARG A 365 1.70 9.96 -6.97
N PHE A 366 1.05 10.42 -5.88
CA PHE A 366 0.41 9.55 -4.90
C PHE A 366 -0.59 8.60 -5.60
N PHE A 367 -1.59 9.15 -6.28
CA PHE A 367 -2.62 8.36 -6.95
C PHE A 367 -2.06 7.53 -8.12
N GLY A 368 -1.12 8.09 -8.87
CA GLY A 368 -0.43 7.44 -9.98
C GLY A 368 0.53 6.32 -9.56
N ALA A 369 0.84 6.17 -8.28
CA ALA A 369 1.65 5.06 -7.78
C ALA A 369 0.91 3.72 -7.89
N ALA A 370 -0.43 3.72 -7.88
CA ALA A 370 -1.22 2.50 -8.00
C ALA A 370 -0.92 1.77 -9.31
N ARG A 371 -0.50 0.51 -9.20
CA ARG A 371 -0.14 -0.39 -10.31
C ARG A 371 -0.12 -1.84 -9.86
N ASN A 372 -0.41 -2.74 -10.78
CA ASN A 372 -0.06 -4.14 -10.65
C ASN A 372 1.37 -4.35 -11.14
N ILE A 373 2.09 -5.35 -10.64
CA ILE A 373 3.54 -5.50 -10.83
C ILE A 373 3.87 -6.90 -11.33
N GLU A 374 4.71 -6.98 -12.36
CA GLU A 374 5.09 -8.26 -13.01
C GLU A 374 5.92 -9.14 -12.07
N GLU A 375 6.78 -8.54 -11.25
CA GLU A 375 7.64 -9.23 -10.29
C GLU A 375 6.86 -9.77 -9.07
N GLY A 376 5.59 -9.41 -8.95
CA GLY A 376 4.67 -9.77 -7.87
C GLY A 376 4.38 -8.63 -6.91
N GLY A 377 3.22 -8.70 -6.27
CA GLY A 377 2.65 -7.65 -5.45
C GLY A 377 1.90 -6.59 -6.27
N SER A 378 1.10 -5.80 -5.60
CA SER A 378 0.32 -4.74 -6.24
C SER A 378 0.02 -3.59 -5.29
N LEU A 379 -0.15 -2.39 -5.82
CA LEU A 379 -0.67 -1.23 -5.11
C LEU A 379 -1.98 -0.79 -5.75
N THR A 380 -3.08 -0.96 -5.04
CA THR A 380 -4.41 -0.49 -5.43
C THR A 380 -4.75 0.75 -4.65
N ILE A 381 -5.24 1.81 -5.30
CA ILE A 381 -5.69 3.03 -4.63
C ILE A 381 -7.11 3.35 -5.12
N ILE A 382 -8.07 3.32 -4.19
CA ILE A 382 -9.45 3.75 -4.42
C ILE A 382 -9.65 5.03 -3.61
N ALA A 383 -9.83 6.14 -4.31
CA ALA A 383 -9.93 7.46 -3.69
C ALA A 383 -11.29 8.10 -3.94
N THR A 384 -11.84 8.80 -2.95
CA THR A 384 -13.03 9.61 -3.17
C THR A 384 -12.67 10.97 -3.74
N ALA A 385 -13.40 11.39 -4.75
CA ALA A 385 -13.34 12.73 -5.33
C ALA A 385 -14.66 13.47 -5.07
N LEU A 386 -14.57 14.62 -4.45
CA LEU A 386 -15.74 15.43 -4.12
C LEU A 386 -16.12 16.32 -5.33
N ILE A 387 -17.40 16.28 -5.72
CA ILE A 387 -17.97 17.12 -6.79
C ILE A 387 -19.21 17.85 -6.26
N ASP A 388 -19.70 18.82 -7.00
CA ASP A 388 -20.91 19.60 -6.66
C ASP A 388 -20.84 20.27 -5.28
N THR A 389 -19.63 20.66 -4.86
CA THR A 389 -19.39 21.34 -3.58
C THR A 389 -19.60 22.85 -3.67
N GLY A 390 -19.81 23.40 -4.88
CA GLY A 390 -19.84 24.82 -5.16
C GLY A 390 -18.43 25.46 -5.24
N SER A 391 -17.36 24.68 -5.12
CA SER A 391 -15.98 25.15 -5.21
C SER A 391 -15.38 24.86 -6.58
N ARG A 392 -14.99 25.90 -7.33
CA ARG A 392 -14.26 25.74 -8.59
C ARG A 392 -12.93 25.02 -8.44
N MET A 393 -12.33 25.07 -7.25
CA MET A 393 -11.11 24.34 -6.95
C MET A 393 -11.35 22.82 -7.05
N ASP A 394 -12.45 22.32 -6.49
CA ASP A 394 -12.77 20.90 -6.50
C ASP A 394 -13.05 20.39 -7.91
N ASP A 395 -13.74 21.21 -8.74
CA ASP A 395 -13.99 20.86 -10.14
C ASP A 395 -12.67 20.68 -10.91
N VAL A 396 -11.72 21.59 -10.72
CA VAL A 396 -10.39 21.48 -11.36
C VAL A 396 -9.63 20.27 -10.82
N ILE A 397 -9.64 20.03 -9.50
CA ILE A 397 -9.02 18.85 -8.91
C ILE A 397 -9.62 17.58 -9.53
N PHE A 398 -10.94 17.47 -9.57
CA PHE A 398 -11.60 16.30 -10.14
C PHE A 398 -11.19 16.05 -11.60
N GLU A 399 -11.24 17.07 -12.47
CA GLU A 399 -10.85 16.92 -13.88
C GLU A 399 -9.37 16.49 -14.04
N GLU A 400 -8.48 16.97 -13.17
CA GLU A 400 -7.07 16.61 -13.20
C GLU A 400 -6.80 15.15 -12.76
N PHE A 401 -7.64 14.57 -11.87
CA PHE A 401 -7.52 13.19 -11.44
C PHE A 401 -8.29 12.21 -12.33
N LYS A 402 -9.39 12.62 -12.95
CA LYS A 402 -10.20 11.83 -13.87
C LYS A 402 -9.34 11.23 -15.01
N GLY A 403 -8.42 12.02 -15.55
CA GLY A 403 -7.51 11.55 -16.60
C GLY A 403 -6.45 10.53 -16.09
N THR A 404 -6.21 10.45 -14.79
CA THR A 404 -5.20 9.56 -14.18
C THR A 404 -5.81 8.21 -13.77
N GLY A 405 -7.08 8.17 -13.42
CA GLY A 405 -7.82 6.98 -13.03
C GLY A 405 -8.06 5.99 -14.18
N ASN A 406 -8.24 4.72 -13.85
CA ASN A 406 -8.67 3.66 -14.76
C ASN A 406 -9.97 2.95 -14.30
N MET A 407 -10.64 3.48 -13.28
CA MET A 407 -11.96 3.08 -12.81
C MET A 407 -12.65 4.31 -12.24
N GLU A 408 -13.89 4.51 -12.56
CA GLU A 408 -14.74 5.58 -12.02
C GLU A 408 -16.06 4.98 -11.54
N LEU A 409 -16.43 5.29 -10.29
CA LEU A 409 -17.73 4.97 -9.71
C LEU A 409 -18.39 6.28 -9.31
N HIS A 410 -19.47 6.64 -9.97
CA HIS A 410 -20.22 7.86 -9.72
C HIS A 410 -21.39 7.59 -8.78
N LEU A 411 -21.51 8.41 -7.72
CA LEU A 411 -22.70 8.44 -6.87
C LEU A 411 -23.65 9.54 -7.33
N ASP A 412 -24.95 9.25 -7.34
CA ASP A 412 -25.99 10.20 -7.73
C ASP A 412 -26.88 10.58 -6.56
N ARG A 413 -27.04 11.90 -6.35
CA ARG A 413 -27.90 12.46 -5.33
C ARG A 413 -29.40 12.16 -5.57
N LYS A 414 -29.83 12.02 -6.83
CA LYS A 414 -31.23 11.68 -7.17
C LYS A 414 -31.66 10.34 -6.59
N LEU A 415 -30.74 9.35 -6.55
CA LEU A 415 -30.97 8.05 -5.92
C LEU A 415 -31.15 8.20 -4.41
N VAL A 416 -30.28 9.00 -3.77
CA VAL A 416 -30.38 9.29 -2.33
C VAL A 416 -31.69 9.97 -1.97
N ASP A 417 -32.13 10.94 -2.74
CA ASP A 417 -33.39 11.66 -2.52
C ASP A 417 -34.59 10.70 -2.56
N ARG A 418 -34.47 9.59 -3.30
CA ARG A 418 -35.47 8.51 -3.35
C ARG A 418 -35.18 7.34 -2.40
N ARG A 419 -34.15 7.43 -1.56
CA ARG A 419 -33.74 6.39 -0.63
C ARG A 419 -33.32 5.06 -1.27
N VAL A 420 -32.79 5.13 -2.49
CA VAL A 420 -32.23 3.97 -3.20
C VAL A 420 -30.73 3.87 -2.91
N TYR A 421 -30.31 2.75 -2.33
CA TYR A 421 -28.91 2.48 -1.95
C TYR A 421 -28.46 1.10 -2.42
N PRO A 422 -27.20 0.94 -2.89
CA PRO A 422 -26.17 1.99 -3.07
C PRO A 422 -26.59 2.99 -4.15
N ALA A 423 -26.26 4.28 -3.94
CA ALA A 423 -26.64 5.36 -4.84
C ALA A 423 -25.68 5.48 -6.05
N ILE A 424 -25.44 4.38 -6.75
CA ILE A 424 -24.48 4.28 -7.86
C ILE A 424 -25.18 4.65 -9.17
N ASP A 425 -24.62 5.60 -9.90
CA ASP A 425 -24.98 5.90 -11.29
C ASP A 425 -24.38 4.81 -12.19
N LEU A 426 -25.26 3.94 -12.71
CA LEU A 426 -24.87 2.77 -13.50
C LEU A 426 -24.36 3.13 -14.90
N THR A 427 -24.74 4.30 -15.42
CA THR A 427 -24.40 4.74 -16.78
C THR A 427 -23.03 5.40 -16.83
N ARG A 428 -22.67 6.17 -15.80
CA ARG A 428 -21.41 6.91 -15.72
C ARG A 428 -20.29 6.09 -15.07
N SER A 429 -20.62 4.98 -14.41
CA SER A 429 -19.66 4.15 -13.70
C SER A 429 -19.08 3.03 -14.57
N GLY A 430 -17.79 2.75 -14.43
CA GLY A 430 -17.13 1.67 -15.15
C GLY A 430 -15.65 1.54 -14.88
N THR A 431 -15.10 0.38 -15.28
CA THR A 431 -13.68 0.06 -15.18
C THR A 431 -13.10 -0.09 -16.58
N ARG A 432 -11.94 0.54 -16.83
CA ARG A 432 -11.20 0.36 -18.07
C ARG A 432 -10.58 -1.03 -18.12
N LYS A 433 -10.68 -1.71 -19.27
CA LYS A 433 -10.18 -3.08 -19.46
C LYS A 433 -10.81 -4.10 -18.49
N GLU A 434 -12.12 -3.96 -18.21
CA GLU A 434 -12.87 -4.92 -17.39
C GLU A 434 -12.78 -6.36 -17.92
N GLU A 435 -12.46 -6.53 -19.21
CA GLU A 435 -12.22 -7.83 -19.85
C GLU A 435 -11.01 -8.60 -19.29
N LEU A 436 -10.09 -7.91 -18.57
CA LEU A 436 -8.98 -8.57 -17.88
C LEU A 436 -9.37 -9.10 -16.49
N LEU A 437 -10.46 -8.57 -15.92
CA LEU A 437 -10.92 -8.88 -14.56
C LEU A 437 -12.09 -9.87 -14.56
N LEU A 438 -12.94 -9.82 -15.59
CA LEU A 438 -14.13 -10.64 -15.71
C LEU A 438 -13.94 -11.76 -16.74
N SER A 439 -14.47 -12.94 -16.43
CA SER A 439 -14.50 -14.02 -17.42
C SER A 439 -15.39 -13.64 -18.61
N LYS A 440 -15.11 -14.19 -19.80
CA LYS A 440 -15.87 -13.89 -21.04
C LYS A 440 -17.37 -14.10 -20.90
N ASP A 441 -17.79 -15.13 -20.16
CA ASP A 441 -19.21 -15.41 -19.95
C ASP A 441 -19.88 -14.36 -19.07
N ILE A 442 -19.23 -13.96 -17.99
CA ILE A 442 -19.71 -12.88 -17.11
C ILE A 442 -19.75 -11.57 -17.87
N LEU A 443 -18.68 -11.23 -18.58
CA LEU A 443 -18.55 -9.99 -19.34
C LEU A 443 -19.67 -9.84 -20.39
N ASN A 444 -19.95 -10.88 -21.16
CA ASN A 444 -21.05 -10.87 -22.16
C ASN A 444 -22.40 -10.59 -21.51
N ARG A 445 -22.69 -11.22 -20.36
CA ARG A 445 -23.94 -11.01 -19.61
C ARG A 445 -24.02 -9.60 -19.03
N VAL A 446 -22.92 -9.09 -18.51
CA VAL A 446 -22.84 -7.70 -18.01
C VAL A 446 -23.07 -6.69 -19.14
N TRP A 447 -22.56 -6.93 -20.35
CA TRP A 447 -22.84 -6.05 -21.49
C TRP A 447 -24.31 -6.07 -21.91
N VAL A 448 -24.98 -7.23 -21.87
CA VAL A 448 -26.43 -7.32 -22.09
C VAL A 448 -27.18 -6.56 -20.99
N LEU A 449 -26.79 -6.76 -19.71
CA LEU A 449 -27.36 -6.04 -18.59
C LEU A 449 -27.24 -4.52 -18.75
N ARG A 450 -26.05 -4.01 -19.08
CA ARG A 450 -25.85 -2.57 -19.34
C ARG A 450 -26.72 -2.05 -20.47
N LYS A 451 -26.94 -2.81 -21.56
CA LYS A 451 -27.83 -2.40 -22.65
C LYS A 451 -29.28 -2.22 -22.19
N VAL A 452 -29.76 -3.10 -21.30
CA VAL A 452 -31.10 -3.01 -20.74
C VAL A 452 -31.21 -1.81 -19.79
N LEU A 453 -30.25 -1.67 -18.88
CA LEU A 453 -30.26 -0.59 -17.90
C LEU A 453 -30.16 0.82 -18.54
N ASN A 454 -29.36 0.95 -19.61
CA ASN A 454 -29.20 2.23 -20.31
C ASN A 454 -30.46 2.71 -21.06
N GLN A 455 -31.49 1.89 -21.15
CA GLN A 455 -32.80 2.29 -21.76
C GLN A 455 -33.76 2.91 -20.73
N MET A 456 -33.40 2.90 -19.47
CA MET A 456 -34.20 3.37 -18.33
C MET A 456 -33.61 4.64 -17.73
N SER A 457 -34.36 5.36 -16.92
CA SER A 457 -33.79 6.41 -16.07
C SER A 457 -32.88 5.80 -15.01
N ASP A 458 -31.88 6.57 -14.51
CA ASP A 458 -30.90 6.11 -13.52
C ASP A 458 -31.58 5.49 -12.29
N VAL A 459 -32.71 6.06 -11.85
CA VAL A 459 -33.47 5.58 -10.69
C VAL A 459 -34.16 4.25 -10.99
N GLU A 460 -34.88 4.15 -12.08
CA GLU A 460 -35.59 2.93 -12.49
C GLU A 460 -34.60 1.78 -12.74
N ALA A 461 -33.48 2.09 -13.38
CA ALA A 461 -32.42 1.13 -13.65
C ALA A 461 -31.86 0.53 -12.34
N MET A 462 -31.58 1.39 -11.33
CA MET A 462 -31.05 0.95 -10.05
C MET A 462 -32.09 0.18 -9.23
N GLU A 463 -33.33 0.64 -9.17
CA GLU A 463 -34.44 -0.07 -8.49
C GLU A 463 -34.67 -1.45 -9.10
N LEU A 464 -34.69 -1.57 -10.43
CA LEU A 464 -34.82 -2.84 -11.13
C LEU A 464 -33.65 -3.78 -10.81
N LEU A 465 -32.42 -3.25 -10.86
CA LEU A 465 -31.23 -4.04 -10.58
C LEU A 465 -31.27 -4.61 -9.14
N LEU A 466 -31.55 -3.76 -8.17
CA LEU A 466 -31.63 -4.15 -6.75
C LEU A 466 -32.75 -5.15 -6.49
N ASP A 467 -33.95 -4.94 -7.07
CA ASP A 467 -35.08 -5.89 -6.94
C ASP A 467 -34.72 -7.27 -7.49
N ARG A 468 -34.05 -7.34 -8.64
CA ARG A 468 -33.62 -8.61 -9.22
C ARG A 468 -32.47 -9.26 -8.47
N MET A 469 -31.50 -8.48 -8.00
CA MET A 469 -30.36 -8.98 -7.24
C MET A 469 -30.78 -9.51 -5.86
N SER A 470 -31.72 -8.85 -5.18
CA SER A 470 -32.23 -9.31 -3.87
C SER A 470 -32.90 -10.68 -3.92
N LYS A 471 -33.44 -11.09 -5.07
CA LYS A 471 -34.04 -12.42 -5.31
C LYS A 471 -33.00 -13.52 -5.58
N SER A 472 -31.72 -13.20 -5.62
CA SER A 472 -30.64 -14.13 -5.91
C SER A 472 -29.60 -14.15 -4.79
N LYS A 473 -29.01 -15.32 -4.50
CA LYS A 473 -28.03 -15.47 -3.43
C LYS A 473 -26.67 -14.87 -3.77
N ASN A 474 -26.32 -14.83 -5.05
CA ASN A 474 -25.03 -14.34 -5.53
C ASN A 474 -25.14 -13.85 -6.98
N ASN A 475 -24.08 -13.18 -7.46
CA ASN A 475 -23.98 -12.65 -8.82
C ASN A 475 -24.06 -13.73 -9.90
N GLY A 476 -23.48 -14.90 -9.63
CA GLY A 476 -23.55 -16.02 -10.56
C GLY A 476 -24.98 -16.52 -10.79
N GLN A 477 -25.79 -16.61 -9.72
CA GLN A 477 -27.20 -16.97 -9.82
C GLN A 477 -28.03 -15.86 -10.48
N PHE A 478 -27.77 -14.59 -10.14
CA PHE A 478 -28.43 -13.44 -10.77
C PHE A 478 -28.20 -13.42 -12.29
N LEU A 479 -26.95 -13.55 -12.74
CA LEU A 479 -26.63 -13.56 -14.17
C LEU A 479 -27.21 -14.78 -14.93
N LYS A 480 -27.36 -15.94 -14.27
CA LYS A 480 -28.04 -17.12 -14.86
C LYS A 480 -29.53 -16.85 -15.05
N SER A 481 -30.20 -16.26 -14.06
CA SER A 481 -31.66 -15.98 -14.12
C SER A 481 -32.03 -15.02 -15.26
N MET A 482 -31.09 -14.17 -15.70
CA MET A 482 -31.29 -13.30 -16.85
C MET A 482 -31.38 -14.06 -18.18
N SER A 483 -30.70 -15.21 -18.28
CA SER A 483 -30.70 -16.05 -19.50
C SER A 483 -31.98 -16.89 -19.62
N ASP A 484 -32.61 -17.22 -18.49
CA ASP A 484 -33.82 -18.06 -18.44
C ASP A 484 -35.12 -17.22 -18.69
N SER A 485 -34.98 -15.91 -18.72
CA SER A 485 -36.10 -14.95 -18.91
C SER A 485 -36.07 -14.28 -20.29
N ALA A 486 -35.13 -14.61 -21.16
CA ALA A 486 -34.99 -14.16 -22.54
C ALA A 486 -35.37 -15.30 -23.48
#